data_d5cac796fbcb64c9fbb6885a5953b1a4
#
_entry.id   d5cac796fbcb64c9fbb6885a5953b1a4
#
_cell.length_a   1.000
_cell.length_b   1.000
_cell.length_c   1.000
_cell.angle_alpha   90.00
_cell.angle_beta   90.00
_cell.angle_gamma   90.00
#
_symmetry.space_group_name_H-M   'P 1'
#
loop_
_entity.id
_entity.type
_entity.pdbx_description
1 polymer ?
#
loop_
_entity_poly.entity_id
_entity_poly.type
_entity_poly.pdbx_seq_one_letter_code
_entity_poly.pdbx_strand_id
1 'polypeptide(L)'
;SIGSELCRQISKQQPKQLIIVDIYENNAYDIQQELLRKNPSLNLLVLIASVRDSKKVNDIFAKYKPEIVFHAAAHKHVPLMETSPNEAVKNNVSGTLKVADAAGRNGAKRFILISTDKAVNPTNIMGATKRICEMIIQAMDKKYDTDYVAVRFGNVLGSNGSVIPLFRKQIEEGGPVTVTHKDIVRYFMTIPEAVSLVLQAGAYAKGGEIFVLDMGEPVRIYDLAFNMIKLSGLTPNKDIEIKITGLRPGEKLYEERLMEEEGLQKTANEMISIGKPISVDEKYLFEKLQELYVEAYNETEKMKELVHELVPTYKIDKRS
;
A
#
# COMPACT_ATOMS: atom_id res chain seq x y z
N SER A 1 3.87 -9.66 2.14
CA SER A 1 3.36 -9.46 3.52
C SER A 1 1.83 -9.33 3.52
N ILE A 2 1.25 -8.16 3.16
CA ILE A 2 -0.21 -7.94 3.18
C ILE A 2 -0.92 -8.89 2.20
N GLY A 3 -0.46 -9.00 0.96
CA GLY A 3 -1.09 -9.90 -0.04
C GLY A 3 -1.14 -11.36 0.40
N SER A 4 -0.05 -11.88 0.98
CA SER A 4 -0.03 -13.27 1.48
C SER A 4 -1.00 -13.46 2.65
N GLU A 5 -1.11 -12.48 3.55
CA GLU A 5 -2.06 -12.56 4.67
C GLU A 5 -3.52 -12.42 4.21
N LEU A 6 -3.80 -11.56 3.22
CA LEU A 6 -5.10 -11.53 2.55
C LEU A 6 -5.47 -12.93 2.03
N CYS A 7 -4.55 -13.60 1.33
CA CYS A 7 -4.78 -14.95 0.83
C CYS A 7 -5.06 -15.94 1.97
N ARG A 8 -4.32 -15.87 3.10
CA ARG A 8 -4.55 -16.74 4.28
C ARG A 8 -5.94 -16.52 4.89
N GLN A 9 -6.35 -15.28 5.06
CA GLN A 9 -7.63 -14.99 5.70
C GLN A 9 -8.82 -15.25 4.75
N ILE A 10 -8.68 -14.90 3.47
CA ILE A 10 -9.72 -15.18 2.46
C ILE A 10 -9.91 -16.69 2.28
N SER A 11 -8.82 -17.48 2.26
CA SER A 11 -8.92 -18.94 2.12
C SER A 11 -9.76 -19.60 3.23
N LYS A 12 -9.78 -19.02 4.45
CA LYS A 12 -10.61 -19.50 5.57
C LYS A 12 -12.10 -19.23 5.37
N GLN A 13 -12.46 -18.27 4.51
CA GLN A 13 -13.84 -17.94 4.17
C GLN A 13 -14.45 -18.86 3.10
N GLN A 14 -13.73 -19.90 2.68
CA GLN A 14 -14.16 -20.90 1.70
C GLN A 14 -14.66 -20.26 0.38
N PRO A 15 -13.86 -19.42 -0.30
CA PRO A 15 -14.28 -18.81 -1.55
C PRO A 15 -14.51 -19.89 -2.61
N LYS A 16 -15.43 -19.65 -3.55
CA LYS A 16 -15.64 -20.54 -4.71
C LYS A 16 -14.34 -20.78 -5.48
N GLN A 17 -13.51 -19.75 -5.62
CA GLN A 17 -12.17 -19.79 -6.17
C GLN A 17 -11.34 -18.65 -5.57
N LEU A 18 -10.08 -18.92 -5.21
CA LEU A 18 -9.09 -17.91 -4.87
C LEU A 18 -8.08 -17.78 -6.01
N ILE A 19 -7.94 -16.58 -6.57
CA ILE A 19 -6.98 -16.30 -7.63
C ILE A 19 -5.91 -15.36 -7.07
N ILE A 20 -4.66 -15.77 -7.17
CA ILE A 20 -3.50 -14.96 -6.79
C ILE A 20 -2.80 -14.53 -8.07
N VAL A 21 -2.54 -13.23 -8.20
CA VAL A 21 -1.74 -12.66 -9.29
C VAL A 21 -0.56 -11.92 -8.68
N ASP A 22 0.65 -12.32 -9.00
CA ASP A 22 1.88 -11.66 -8.57
C ASP A 22 2.90 -11.69 -9.71
N ILE A 23 3.80 -10.71 -9.75
CA ILE A 23 4.94 -10.69 -10.67
C ILE A 23 6.11 -11.54 -10.14
N TYR A 24 6.21 -11.71 -8.81
CA TYR A 24 7.30 -12.40 -8.14
C TYR A 24 6.93 -13.87 -7.84
N GLU A 25 7.42 -14.77 -8.69
CA GLU A 25 7.07 -16.20 -8.67
C GLU A 25 7.37 -16.88 -7.34
N ASN A 26 8.51 -16.57 -6.69
CA ASN A 26 8.88 -17.27 -5.45
C ASN A 26 7.88 -17.00 -4.33
N ASN A 27 7.50 -15.74 -4.10
CA ASN A 27 6.48 -15.42 -3.09
C ASN A 27 5.11 -16.04 -3.44
N ALA A 28 4.76 -16.07 -4.73
CA ALA A 28 3.53 -16.69 -5.20
C ALA A 28 3.53 -18.21 -4.99
N TYR A 29 4.67 -18.86 -5.24
CA TYR A 29 4.88 -20.29 -4.99
C TYR A 29 4.80 -20.60 -3.48
N ASP A 30 5.50 -19.84 -2.65
CA ASP A 30 5.52 -20.07 -1.21
C ASP A 30 4.11 -20.02 -0.60
N ILE A 31 3.32 -18.98 -0.94
CA ILE A 31 1.95 -18.89 -0.43
C ILE A 31 1.04 -19.97 -1.02
N GLN A 32 1.23 -20.38 -2.27
CA GLN A 32 0.52 -21.51 -2.86
C GLN A 32 0.76 -22.79 -2.07
N GLN A 33 2.02 -23.13 -1.81
CA GLN A 33 2.39 -24.34 -1.06
C GLN A 33 1.84 -24.31 0.37
N GLU A 34 1.90 -23.14 1.02
CA GLU A 34 1.34 -22.96 2.37
C GLU A 34 -0.17 -23.21 2.39
N LEU A 35 -0.91 -22.59 1.47
CA LEU A 35 -2.38 -22.69 1.45
C LEU A 35 -2.86 -24.10 1.10
N LEU A 36 -2.28 -24.75 0.09
CA LEU A 36 -2.65 -26.11 -0.32
C LEU A 36 -2.28 -27.16 0.75
N ARG A 37 -1.19 -26.97 1.49
CA ARG A 37 -0.85 -27.84 2.61
C ARG A 37 -1.87 -27.73 3.75
N LYS A 38 -2.40 -26.52 4.01
CA LYS A 38 -3.41 -26.29 5.07
C LYS A 38 -4.82 -26.70 4.63
N ASN A 39 -5.14 -26.53 3.36
CA ASN A 39 -6.43 -26.88 2.76
C ASN A 39 -6.23 -27.45 1.34
N PRO A 40 -6.01 -28.76 1.21
CA PRO A 40 -5.81 -29.41 -0.09
C PRO A 40 -7.00 -29.30 -1.05
N SER A 41 -8.19 -29.02 -0.53
CA SER A 41 -9.43 -28.89 -1.35
C SER A 41 -9.69 -27.44 -1.81
N LEU A 42 -8.84 -26.48 -1.44
CA LEU A 42 -8.98 -25.10 -1.86
C LEU A 42 -8.87 -24.97 -3.39
N ASN A 43 -9.91 -24.43 -4.02
CA ASN A 43 -9.84 -24.10 -5.45
C ASN A 43 -8.95 -22.86 -5.63
N LEU A 44 -7.65 -23.10 -5.72
CA LEU A 44 -6.61 -22.07 -5.79
C LEU A 44 -6.00 -22.02 -7.19
N LEU A 45 -5.95 -20.82 -7.75
CA LEU A 45 -5.23 -20.53 -9.00
C LEU A 45 -4.16 -19.48 -8.74
N VAL A 46 -2.93 -19.75 -9.12
CA VAL A 46 -1.81 -18.80 -9.04
C VAL A 46 -1.34 -18.45 -10.44
N LEU A 47 -1.29 -17.17 -10.75
CA LEU A 47 -0.90 -16.63 -12.06
C LEU A 47 0.28 -15.67 -11.88
N ILE A 48 1.33 -15.86 -12.67
CA ILE A 48 2.45 -14.91 -12.71
C ILE A 48 2.15 -13.90 -13.81
N ALA A 49 1.95 -12.66 -13.38
CA ALA A 49 1.67 -11.54 -14.28
C ALA A 49 2.00 -10.18 -13.62
N SER A 50 2.37 -9.22 -14.46
CA SER A 50 2.54 -7.83 -14.05
C SER A 50 1.22 -7.05 -14.21
N VAL A 51 0.86 -6.22 -13.23
CA VAL A 51 -0.24 -5.27 -13.35
C VAL A 51 0.00 -4.19 -14.43
N ARG A 52 1.24 -4.06 -14.92
CA ARG A 52 1.61 -3.18 -16.02
C ARG A 52 1.18 -3.73 -17.40
N ASP A 53 0.99 -5.04 -17.51
CA ASP A 53 0.61 -5.71 -18.75
C ASP A 53 -0.91 -5.65 -18.96
N SER A 54 -1.35 -4.67 -19.76
CA SER A 54 -2.77 -4.44 -20.05
C SER A 54 -3.44 -5.67 -20.67
N LYS A 55 -2.76 -6.34 -21.61
CA LYS A 55 -3.32 -7.50 -22.30
C LYS A 55 -3.53 -8.64 -21.30
N LYS A 56 -2.50 -8.97 -20.53
CA LYS A 56 -2.56 -10.06 -19.56
C LYS A 56 -3.61 -9.81 -18.47
N VAL A 57 -3.68 -8.58 -17.95
CA VAL A 57 -4.70 -8.18 -16.96
C VAL A 57 -6.11 -8.36 -17.56
N ASN A 58 -6.35 -7.85 -18.76
CA ASN A 58 -7.66 -7.99 -19.42
C ASN A 58 -8.03 -9.46 -19.67
N ASP A 59 -7.08 -10.28 -20.14
CA ASP A 59 -7.32 -11.70 -20.41
C ASP A 59 -7.69 -12.45 -19.10
N ILE A 60 -7.04 -12.12 -17.98
CA ILE A 60 -7.37 -12.70 -16.66
C ILE A 60 -8.79 -12.32 -16.24
N PHE A 61 -9.14 -11.04 -16.27
CA PHE A 61 -10.44 -10.58 -15.82
C PHE A 61 -11.58 -11.09 -16.73
N ALA A 62 -11.40 -11.09 -18.05
CA ALA A 62 -12.36 -11.61 -19.00
C ALA A 62 -12.62 -13.12 -18.80
N LYS A 63 -11.56 -13.89 -18.52
CA LYS A 63 -11.64 -15.35 -18.35
C LYS A 63 -12.24 -15.74 -17.00
N TYR A 64 -11.81 -15.13 -15.92
CA TYR A 64 -12.14 -15.61 -14.57
C TYR A 64 -13.23 -14.80 -13.88
N LYS A 65 -13.52 -13.58 -14.33
CA LYS A 65 -14.58 -12.67 -13.83
C LYS A 65 -14.64 -12.63 -12.30
N PRO A 66 -13.56 -12.18 -11.62
CA PRO A 66 -13.55 -12.15 -10.16
C PRO A 66 -14.64 -11.21 -9.64
N GLU A 67 -15.37 -11.64 -8.61
CA GLU A 67 -16.42 -10.84 -7.98
C GLU A 67 -15.85 -9.78 -7.03
N ILE A 68 -14.75 -10.11 -6.34
CA ILE A 68 -14.09 -9.24 -5.38
C ILE A 68 -12.61 -9.17 -5.71
N VAL A 69 -12.06 -7.96 -5.76
CA VAL A 69 -10.66 -7.69 -6.10
C VAL A 69 -9.99 -6.96 -4.95
N PHE A 70 -8.91 -7.52 -4.41
CA PHE A 70 -8.00 -6.85 -3.49
C PHE A 70 -6.74 -6.46 -4.24
N HIS A 71 -6.51 -5.18 -4.42
CA HIS A 71 -5.36 -4.65 -5.15
C HIS A 71 -4.26 -4.21 -4.18
N ALA A 72 -3.29 -5.09 -3.96
CA ALA A 72 -2.15 -4.87 -3.06
C ALA A 72 -0.82 -4.74 -3.82
N ALA A 73 -0.84 -4.76 -5.15
CA ALA A 73 0.36 -4.63 -5.97
C ALA A 73 0.86 -3.18 -5.98
N ALA A 74 2.00 -2.91 -5.33
CA ALA A 74 2.60 -1.59 -5.30
C ALA A 74 4.11 -1.65 -4.99
N HIS A 75 4.86 -0.70 -5.52
CA HIS A 75 6.18 -0.33 -5.02
C HIS A 75 6.00 0.57 -3.80
N LYS A 76 6.55 0.19 -2.64
CA LYS A 76 6.28 0.85 -1.35
C LYS A 76 7.47 1.51 -0.68
N HIS A 77 8.71 1.19 -1.12
CA HIS A 77 9.92 1.70 -0.49
C HIS A 77 10.19 3.15 -0.90
N VAL A 78 9.95 4.09 0.03
CA VAL A 78 10.08 5.52 -0.23
C VAL A 78 11.46 5.88 -0.82
N PRO A 79 12.62 5.49 -0.24
CA PRO A 79 13.90 5.89 -0.81
C PRO A 79 14.15 5.39 -2.25
N LEU A 80 13.69 4.17 -2.55
CA LEU A 80 13.84 3.60 -3.91
C LEU A 80 12.95 4.30 -4.92
N MET A 81 11.74 4.70 -4.51
CA MET A 81 10.82 5.42 -5.39
C MET A 81 11.26 6.88 -5.61
N GLU A 82 11.90 7.50 -4.61
CA GLU A 82 12.49 8.83 -4.79
C GLU A 82 13.59 8.86 -5.88
N THR A 83 14.34 7.79 -6.02
CA THR A 83 15.35 7.62 -7.08
C THR A 83 14.80 7.01 -8.38
N SER A 84 13.57 6.48 -8.35
CA SER A 84 12.94 5.82 -9.50
C SER A 84 11.48 6.24 -9.66
N PRO A 85 11.19 7.56 -9.83
CA PRO A 85 9.83 8.08 -9.83
C PRO A 85 8.99 7.55 -11.00
N ASN A 86 9.60 7.34 -12.18
CA ASN A 86 8.94 6.75 -13.32
C ASN A 86 8.42 5.33 -13.04
N GLU A 87 9.21 4.52 -12.33
CA GLU A 87 8.81 3.17 -11.92
C GLU A 87 7.65 3.18 -10.92
N ALA A 88 7.64 4.16 -10.00
CA ALA A 88 6.52 4.35 -9.08
C ALA A 88 5.21 4.63 -9.85
N VAL A 89 5.24 5.51 -10.85
CA VAL A 89 4.08 5.83 -11.70
C VAL A 89 3.67 4.63 -12.56
N LYS A 90 4.60 3.99 -13.26
CA LYS A 90 4.31 2.79 -14.10
C LYS A 90 3.62 1.69 -13.30
N ASN A 91 4.13 1.40 -12.11
CA ASN A 91 3.60 0.29 -11.32
C ASN A 91 2.36 0.70 -10.50
N ASN A 92 2.46 1.75 -9.70
CA ASN A 92 1.39 2.11 -8.77
C ASN A 92 0.21 2.76 -9.50
N VAL A 93 0.46 3.79 -10.31
CA VAL A 93 -0.60 4.56 -10.99
C VAL A 93 -1.17 3.78 -12.17
N SER A 94 -0.33 3.49 -13.17
CA SER A 94 -0.79 2.81 -14.38
C SER A 94 -1.24 1.39 -14.11
N GLY A 95 -0.60 0.68 -13.18
CA GLY A 95 -1.02 -0.65 -12.74
C GLY A 95 -2.39 -0.63 -12.08
N THR A 96 -2.65 0.30 -11.16
CA THR A 96 -3.96 0.45 -10.52
C THR A 96 -5.05 0.79 -11.53
N LEU A 97 -4.79 1.73 -12.44
CA LEU A 97 -5.75 2.11 -13.48
C LEU A 97 -6.17 0.90 -14.34
N LYS A 98 -5.21 0.09 -14.79
CA LYS A 98 -5.45 -1.08 -15.63
C LYS A 98 -6.27 -2.16 -14.91
N VAL A 99 -5.90 -2.44 -13.66
CA VAL A 99 -6.61 -3.47 -12.87
C VAL A 99 -8.01 -2.99 -12.49
N ALA A 100 -8.17 -1.72 -12.09
CA ALA A 100 -9.47 -1.14 -11.76
C ALA A 100 -10.41 -1.11 -12.98
N ASP A 101 -9.93 -0.65 -14.14
CA ASP A 101 -10.72 -0.62 -15.38
C ASP A 101 -11.11 -2.03 -15.84
N ALA A 102 -10.20 -3.01 -15.73
CA ALA A 102 -10.52 -4.41 -16.06
C ALA A 102 -11.55 -5.00 -15.09
N ALA A 103 -11.51 -4.66 -13.81
CA ALA A 103 -12.48 -5.10 -12.81
C ALA A 103 -13.89 -4.58 -13.16
N GLY A 104 -14.04 -3.28 -13.42
CA GLY A 104 -15.33 -2.68 -13.76
C GLY A 104 -15.90 -3.22 -15.07
N ARG A 105 -15.08 -3.28 -16.13
CA ARG A 105 -15.52 -3.83 -17.44
C ARG A 105 -15.99 -5.28 -17.36
N ASN A 106 -15.50 -6.06 -16.42
CA ASN A 106 -15.86 -7.48 -16.27
C ASN A 106 -16.86 -7.74 -15.13
N GLY A 107 -17.45 -6.68 -14.56
CA GLY A 107 -18.56 -6.79 -13.61
C GLY A 107 -18.14 -7.28 -12.22
N ALA A 108 -16.93 -6.92 -11.77
CA ALA A 108 -16.57 -7.13 -10.38
C ALA A 108 -17.56 -6.37 -9.47
N LYS A 109 -17.95 -6.97 -8.36
CA LYS A 109 -18.85 -6.33 -7.39
C LYS A 109 -18.12 -5.33 -6.52
N ARG A 110 -16.88 -5.66 -6.12
CA ARG A 110 -16.07 -4.83 -5.24
C ARG A 110 -14.61 -4.79 -5.64
N PHE A 111 -14.02 -3.62 -5.52
CA PHE A 111 -12.58 -3.39 -5.72
C PHE A 111 -12.00 -2.68 -4.49
N ILE A 112 -11.10 -3.33 -3.78
CA ILE A 112 -10.49 -2.82 -2.57
C ILE A 112 -9.02 -2.49 -2.83
N LEU A 113 -8.69 -1.19 -2.84
CA LEU A 113 -7.32 -0.70 -2.95
C LEU A 113 -6.65 -0.68 -1.59
N ILE A 114 -5.52 -1.36 -1.46
CA ILE A 114 -4.64 -1.20 -0.30
C ILE A 114 -3.89 0.13 -0.45
N SER A 115 -4.17 1.08 0.43
CA SER A 115 -3.55 2.40 0.49
C SER A 115 -2.68 2.57 1.75
N THR A 116 -2.28 3.80 2.05
CA THR A 116 -1.32 4.09 3.12
C THR A 116 -1.59 5.47 3.73
N ASP A 117 -1.17 5.67 4.98
CA ASP A 117 -1.08 6.97 5.65
C ASP A 117 -0.24 7.99 4.86
N LYS A 118 0.73 7.54 4.06
CA LYS A 118 1.61 8.39 3.25
C LYS A 118 0.94 9.02 2.02
N ALA A 119 -0.29 8.60 1.69
CA ALA A 119 -1.12 9.27 0.68
C ALA A 119 -1.71 10.59 1.18
N VAL A 120 -1.66 10.85 2.50
CA VAL A 120 -2.13 12.09 3.14
C VAL A 120 -1.01 13.13 3.11
N ASN A 121 -1.27 14.31 2.51
CA ASN A 121 -0.28 15.38 2.34
C ASN A 121 1.12 14.83 2.00
N PRO A 122 1.28 14.14 0.86
CA PRO A 122 2.49 13.37 0.59
C PRO A 122 3.74 14.26 0.51
N THR A 123 4.85 13.78 1.07
CA THR A 123 6.18 14.40 1.00
C THR A 123 7.15 13.55 0.18
N ASN A 124 6.64 12.50 -0.44
CA ASN A 124 7.41 11.59 -1.27
C ASN A 124 6.58 11.06 -2.44
N ILE A 125 7.28 10.67 -3.51
CA ILE A 125 6.65 10.22 -4.75
C ILE A 125 5.80 8.95 -4.55
N MET A 126 6.22 8.02 -3.67
CA MET A 126 5.45 6.82 -3.37
C MET A 126 4.08 7.18 -2.79
N GLY A 127 4.03 8.05 -1.78
CA GLY A 127 2.79 8.54 -1.19
C GLY A 127 1.92 9.28 -2.21
N ALA A 128 2.52 10.14 -3.04
CA ALA A 128 1.82 10.86 -4.10
C ALA A 128 1.21 9.91 -5.14
N THR A 129 1.93 8.86 -5.56
CA THR A 129 1.35 7.83 -6.46
C THR A 129 0.20 7.07 -5.82
N LYS A 130 0.24 6.81 -4.51
CA LYS A 130 -0.89 6.18 -3.80
C LYS A 130 -2.09 7.11 -3.70
N ARG A 131 -1.86 8.43 -3.53
CA ARG A 131 -2.94 9.42 -3.60
C ARG A 131 -3.61 9.42 -4.98
N ILE A 132 -2.83 9.37 -6.06
CA ILE A 132 -3.39 9.25 -7.42
C ILE A 132 -4.19 7.95 -7.56
N CYS A 133 -3.73 6.84 -6.99
CA CYS A 133 -4.50 5.58 -7.00
C CYS A 133 -5.87 5.74 -6.31
N GLU A 134 -5.95 6.48 -5.20
CA GLU A 134 -7.23 6.79 -4.54
C GLU A 134 -8.15 7.64 -5.43
N MET A 135 -7.59 8.64 -6.14
CA MET A 135 -8.36 9.43 -7.10
C MET A 135 -8.87 8.57 -8.27
N ILE A 136 -8.05 7.64 -8.76
CA ILE A 136 -8.45 6.70 -9.82
C ILE A 136 -9.65 5.88 -9.38
N ILE A 137 -9.61 5.25 -8.20
CA ILE A 137 -10.72 4.38 -7.76
C ILE A 137 -12.00 5.17 -7.52
N GLN A 138 -11.91 6.41 -7.04
CA GLN A 138 -13.08 7.29 -6.90
C GLN A 138 -13.69 7.68 -8.26
N ALA A 139 -12.85 7.88 -9.28
CA ALA A 139 -13.35 8.11 -10.65
C ALA A 139 -13.93 6.84 -11.28
N MET A 140 -13.34 5.67 -11.00
CA MET A 140 -13.86 4.38 -11.48
C MET A 140 -15.19 4.01 -10.85
N ASP A 141 -15.41 4.36 -9.59
CA ASP A 141 -16.65 4.16 -8.87
C ASP A 141 -17.84 4.86 -9.55
N LYS A 142 -17.62 6.06 -10.08
CA LYS A 142 -18.64 6.78 -10.85
C LYS A 142 -18.86 6.23 -12.26
N LYS A 143 -17.87 5.49 -12.80
CA LYS A 143 -17.89 4.97 -14.17
C LYS A 143 -18.53 3.59 -14.27
N TYR A 144 -18.46 2.77 -13.25
CA TYR A 144 -18.88 1.37 -13.24
C TYR A 144 -19.78 1.07 -12.04
N ASP A 145 -20.58 0.01 -12.15
CA ASP A 145 -21.42 -0.48 -11.04
C ASP A 145 -20.64 -1.24 -9.94
N THR A 146 -19.33 -1.27 -10.02
CA THR A 146 -18.43 -1.86 -9.03
C THR A 146 -18.24 -0.90 -7.86
N ASP A 147 -18.37 -1.35 -6.62
CA ASP A 147 -18.03 -0.58 -5.41
C ASP A 147 -16.50 -0.47 -5.30
N TYR A 148 -15.94 0.69 -5.61
CA TYR A 148 -14.50 0.95 -5.47
C TYR A 148 -14.21 1.65 -4.16
N VAL A 149 -13.30 1.07 -3.36
CA VAL A 149 -12.90 1.65 -2.08
C VAL A 149 -11.39 1.57 -1.88
N ALA A 150 -10.85 2.46 -1.07
CA ALA A 150 -9.48 2.38 -0.58
C ALA A 150 -9.45 2.15 0.93
N VAL A 151 -8.41 1.49 1.43
CA VAL A 151 -8.17 1.31 2.87
C VAL A 151 -6.78 1.84 3.20
N ARG A 152 -6.72 2.90 4.01
CA ARG A 152 -5.48 3.49 4.53
C ARG A 152 -5.13 2.92 5.88
N PHE A 153 -3.87 2.54 6.02
CA PHE A 153 -3.28 2.20 7.31
C PHE A 153 -1.78 2.54 7.32
N GLY A 154 -1.20 2.62 8.50
CA GLY A 154 0.21 2.94 8.72
C GLY A 154 1.13 1.75 8.53
N ASN A 155 2.19 1.69 9.34
CA ASN A 155 3.16 0.60 9.21
C ASN A 155 2.60 -0.69 9.83
N VAL A 156 3.02 -1.82 9.25
CA VAL A 156 2.69 -3.15 9.80
C VAL A 156 3.96 -3.83 10.31
N LEU A 157 3.86 -4.45 11.48
CA LEU A 157 4.98 -5.09 12.16
C LEU A 157 5.54 -6.27 11.35
N GLY A 158 6.85 -6.32 11.20
CA GLY A 158 7.54 -7.45 10.56
C GLY A 158 7.33 -7.57 9.05
N SER A 159 6.82 -6.53 8.36
CA SER A 159 6.73 -6.56 6.89
C SER A 159 8.11 -6.53 6.23
N ASN A 160 8.21 -7.16 5.05
CA ASN A 160 9.47 -7.22 4.29
C ASN A 160 10.06 -5.83 4.06
N GLY A 161 11.35 -5.66 4.38
CA GLY A 161 12.10 -4.41 4.25
C GLY A 161 11.65 -3.30 5.22
N SER A 162 10.89 -3.63 6.28
CA SER A 162 10.51 -2.67 7.33
C SER A 162 11.58 -2.55 8.42
N VAL A 163 11.36 -1.62 9.34
CA VAL A 163 12.32 -1.26 10.39
C VAL A 163 12.68 -2.41 11.34
N ILE A 164 11.72 -3.28 11.68
CA ILE A 164 11.94 -4.39 12.62
C ILE A 164 12.91 -5.44 12.05
N PRO A 165 12.71 -5.99 10.84
CA PRO A 165 13.71 -6.88 10.22
C PRO A 165 15.07 -6.22 10.06
N LEU A 166 15.13 -4.92 9.74
CA LEU A 166 16.38 -4.19 9.62
C LEU A 166 17.11 -4.14 10.98
N PHE A 167 16.43 -3.73 12.05
CA PHE A 167 17.03 -3.65 13.38
C PHE A 167 17.49 -5.02 13.87
N ARG A 168 16.70 -6.06 13.65
CA ARG A 168 17.10 -7.43 14.00
C ARG A 168 18.42 -7.81 13.34
N LYS A 169 18.51 -7.59 12.02
CA LYS A 169 19.74 -7.88 11.26
C LYS A 169 20.93 -7.06 11.78
N GLN A 170 20.74 -5.77 12.03
CA GLN A 170 21.81 -4.91 12.58
C GLN A 170 22.28 -5.37 13.97
N ILE A 171 21.35 -5.82 14.82
CA ILE A 171 21.71 -6.38 16.15
C ILE A 171 22.49 -7.68 16.00
N GLU A 172 22.05 -8.59 15.12
CA GLU A 172 22.73 -9.87 14.84
C GLU A 172 24.15 -9.66 14.27
N GLU A 173 24.37 -8.57 13.51
CA GLU A 173 25.66 -8.18 12.95
C GLU A 173 26.55 -7.40 13.92
N GLY A 174 26.11 -7.13 15.17
CA GLY A 174 26.87 -6.39 16.18
C GLY A 174 26.68 -4.87 16.14
N GLY A 175 25.73 -4.36 15.40
CA GLY A 175 25.38 -2.95 15.29
C GLY A 175 26.20 -2.13 14.28
N PRO A 176 26.06 -0.80 14.25
CA PRO A 176 25.10 -0.03 15.03
C PRO A 176 23.65 -0.23 14.53
N VAL A 177 22.66 -0.03 15.42
CA VAL A 177 21.27 0.11 15.01
C VAL A 177 21.04 1.55 14.54
N THR A 178 20.54 1.72 13.31
CA THR A 178 20.39 3.04 12.68
C THR A 178 18.97 3.57 12.78
N VAL A 179 18.82 4.76 13.36
CA VAL A 179 17.55 5.49 13.49
C VAL A 179 17.67 6.84 12.79
N THR A 180 16.70 7.23 11.98
CA THR A 180 16.81 8.45 11.18
C THR A 180 16.65 9.74 11.99
N HIS A 181 15.85 9.74 13.07
CA HIS A 181 15.71 10.87 13.99
C HIS A 181 15.25 10.39 15.37
N LYS A 182 15.66 11.08 16.44
CA LYS A 182 15.29 10.70 17.83
C LYS A 182 13.78 10.75 18.09
N ASP A 183 13.10 11.71 17.47
CA ASP A 183 11.69 11.97 17.71
C ASP A 183 10.78 11.43 16.61
N ILE A 184 11.34 10.62 15.70
CA ILE A 184 10.53 10.01 14.64
C ILE A 184 9.55 9.02 15.25
N VAL A 185 8.28 9.16 14.90
CA VAL A 185 7.21 8.27 15.34
C VAL A 185 6.53 7.62 14.16
N ARG A 186 6.03 6.42 14.39
CA ARG A 186 5.21 5.68 13.42
C ARG A 186 4.09 4.96 14.15
N TYR A 187 3.00 4.76 13.45
CA TYR A 187 1.90 3.91 13.90
C TYR A 187 2.15 2.48 13.46
N PHE A 188 1.85 1.52 14.32
CA PHE A 188 2.06 0.11 14.01
C PHE A 188 0.82 -0.72 14.33
N MET A 189 0.58 -1.70 13.47
CA MET A 189 -0.44 -2.73 13.63
C MET A 189 0.18 -4.07 13.23
N THR A 190 -0.34 -5.18 13.73
CA THR A 190 0.07 -6.49 13.23
C THR A 190 -0.49 -6.73 11.82
N ILE A 191 0.22 -7.52 11.00
CA ILE A 191 -0.25 -7.84 9.63
C ILE A 191 -1.61 -8.55 9.66
N PRO A 192 -1.85 -9.57 10.52
CA PRO A 192 -3.16 -10.23 10.61
C PRO A 192 -4.30 -9.28 11.01
N GLU A 193 -4.06 -8.37 11.93
CA GLU A 193 -5.04 -7.38 12.38
C GLU A 193 -5.38 -6.40 11.24
N ALA A 194 -4.37 -5.80 10.59
CA ALA A 194 -4.57 -4.91 9.45
C ALA A 194 -5.40 -5.58 8.35
N VAL A 195 -5.08 -6.82 8.01
CA VAL A 195 -5.82 -7.57 6.97
C VAL A 195 -7.24 -7.90 7.40
N SER A 196 -7.47 -8.28 8.66
CA SER A 196 -8.83 -8.49 9.18
C SER A 196 -9.69 -7.23 9.04
N LEU A 197 -9.14 -6.07 9.40
CA LEU A 197 -9.83 -4.78 9.25
C LEU A 197 -10.03 -4.38 7.77
N VAL A 198 -9.08 -4.70 6.89
CA VAL A 198 -9.22 -4.51 5.43
C VAL A 198 -10.39 -5.33 4.88
N LEU A 199 -10.50 -6.61 5.26
CA LEU A 199 -11.61 -7.46 4.85
C LEU A 199 -12.94 -6.92 5.34
N GLN A 200 -12.99 -6.44 6.58
CA GLN A 200 -14.19 -5.85 7.16
C GLN A 200 -14.56 -4.50 6.50
N ALA A 201 -13.58 -3.64 6.23
CA ALA A 201 -13.79 -2.41 5.47
C ALA A 201 -14.35 -2.71 4.06
N GLY A 202 -13.79 -3.72 3.38
CA GLY A 202 -14.32 -4.22 2.11
C GLY A 202 -15.76 -4.73 2.20
N ALA A 203 -16.18 -5.30 3.35
CA ALA A 203 -17.56 -5.71 3.57
C ALA A 203 -18.50 -4.51 3.77
N TYR A 204 -18.01 -3.38 4.29
CA TYR A 204 -18.78 -2.14 4.47
C TYR A 204 -18.88 -1.28 3.19
N ALA A 205 -18.11 -1.60 2.15
CA ALA A 205 -18.03 -0.85 0.90
C ALA A 205 -19.41 -0.59 0.29
N LYS A 206 -19.64 0.68 -0.08
CA LYS A 206 -20.82 1.16 -0.81
C LYS A 206 -20.45 1.96 -2.07
N GLY A 207 -19.15 2.17 -2.28
CA GLY A 207 -18.58 2.89 -3.41
C GLY A 207 -18.03 4.29 -3.05
N GLY A 208 -16.80 4.56 -3.49
CA GLY A 208 -16.13 5.84 -3.32
C GLY A 208 -15.47 6.10 -1.95
N GLU A 209 -15.64 5.21 -0.96
CA GLU A 209 -15.10 5.44 0.38
C GLU A 209 -13.58 5.27 0.44
N ILE A 210 -12.97 6.10 1.29
CA ILE A 210 -11.61 5.92 1.76
C ILE A 210 -11.69 5.54 3.24
N PHE A 211 -11.55 4.26 3.53
CA PHE A 211 -11.50 3.77 4.90
C PHE A 211 -10.14 4.07 5.52
N VAL A 212 -10.16 4.47 6.79
CA VAL A 212 -8.97 4.76 7.60
C VAL A 212 -8.99 3.85 8.81
N LEU A 213 -7.96 3.01 8.95
CA LEU A 213 -7.83 2.14 10.11
C LEU A 213 -7.24 2.93 11.29
N ASP A 214 -7.81 2.73 12.47
CA ASP A 214 -7.20 3.24 13.69
C ASP A 214 -5.97 2.41 14.03
N MET A 215 -4.83 3.10 14.08
CA MET A 215 -3.52 2.48 14.29
C MET A 215 -3.10 2.50 15.77
N GLY A 216 -3.98 2.94 16.68
CA GLY A 216 -3.66 3.11 18.08
C GLY A 216 -2.63 4.21 18.32
N GLU A 217 -1.81 4.04 19.35
CA GLU A 217 -0.82 5.01 19.79
C GLU A 217 0.44 5.02 18.90
N PRO A 218 1.05 6.19 18.67
CA PRO A 218 2.28 6.29 17.93
C PRO A 218 3.47 5.75 18.73
N VAL A 219 4.37 5.05 18.07
CA VAL A 219 5.57 4.46 18.64
C VAL A 219 6.81 5.24 18.18
N ARG A 220 7.65 5.70 19.13
CA ARG A 220 8.96 6.28 18.80
C ARG A 220 9.90 5.19 18.29
N ILE A 221 10.47 5.40 17.12
CA ILE A 221 11.39 4.42 16.51
C ILE A 221 12.66 4.23 17.32
N TYR A 222 13.11 5.28 18.01
CA TYR A 222 14.24 5.18 18.94
C TYR A 222 13.93 4.22 20.10
N ASP A 223 12.76 4.32 20.70
CA ASP A 223 12.34 3.43 21.81
C ASP A 223 12.15 1.98 21.33
N LEU A 224 11.66 1.80 20.10
CA LEU A 224 11.60 0.49 19.46
C LEU A 224 13.00 -0.13 19.31
N ALA A 225 13.97 0.63 18.79
CA ALA A 225 15.36 0.18 18.67
C ALA A 225 15.95 -0.20 20.04
N PHE A 226 15.78 0.68 21.03
CA PHE A 226 16.24 0.49 22.40
C PHE A 226 15.67 -0.81 23.02
N ASN A 227 14.37 -1.03 22.87
CA ASN A 227 13.70 -2.22 23.39
C ASN A 227 14.12 -3.50 22.67
N MET A 228 14.31 -3.46 21.34
CA MET A 228 14.78 -4.60 20.57
C MET A 228 16.19 -5.04 20.98
N ILE A 229 17.10 -4.11 21.23
CA ILE A 229 18.46 -4.41 21.74
C ILE A 229 18.35 -5.09 23.12
N LYS A 230 17.54 -4.55 24.04
CA LYS A 230 17.33 -5.15 25.36
C LYS A 230 16.73 -6.56 25.29
N LEU A 231 15.74 -6.76 24.43
CA LEU A 231 15.11 -8.08 24.23
C LEU A 231 16.08 -9.12 23.64
N SER A 232 17.15 -8.66 22.98
CA SER A 232 18.22 -9.53 22.49
C SER A 232 19.29 -9.84 23.55
N GLY A 233 19.08 -9.42 24.81
CA GLY A 233 20.02 -9.64 25.93
C GLY A 233 21.22 -8.69 25.94
N LEU A 234 21.20 -7.63 25.13
CA LEU A 234 22.28 -6.67 24.98
C LEU A 234 21.91 -5.31 25.61
N THR A 235 22.92 -4.51 25.92
CA THR A 235 22.75 -3.18 26.54
C THR A 235 22.83 -2.10 25.46
N PRO A 236 21.74 -1.29 25.27
CA PRO A 236 21.77 -0.18 24.32
C PRO A 236 22.85 0.84 24.65
N ASN A 237 23.52 1.33 23.61
CA ASN A 237 24.63 2.30 23.66
C ASN A 237 25.87 1.87 24.47
N LYS A 238 25.92 0.60 24.92
CA LYS A 238 27.08 -0.03 25.52
C LYS A 238 27.58 -1.19 24.66
N ASP A 239 26.72 -2.18 24.42
CA ASP A 239 27.03 -3.34 23.59
C ASP A 239 26.67 -3.06 22.11
N ILE A 240 25.55 -2.36 21.87
CA ILE A 240 25.07 -1.96 20.55
C ILE A 240 24.75 -0.46 20.55
N GLU A 241 25.44 0.31 19.71
CA GLU A 241 25.19 1.74 19.50
C GLU A 241 23.86 1.97 18.76
N ILE A 242 23.07 2.99 19.19
CA ILE A 242 21.94 3.52 18.39
C ILE A 242 22.42 4.79 17.70
N LYS A 243 22.69 4.71 16.39
CA LYS A 243 23.24 5.80 15.59
C LYS A 243 22.12 6.59 14.89
N ILE A 244 22.13 7.92 15.07
CA ILE A 244 21.22 8.83 14.36
C ILE A 244 21.84 9.17 13.01
N THR A 245 21.09 8.90 11.91
CA THR A 245 21.59 9.06 10.52
C THR A 245 21.06 10.29 9.79
N GLY A 246 20.07 10.98 10.34
CA GLY A 246 19.32 12.05 9.65
C GLY A 246 18.10 11.51 8.88
N LEU A 247 17.09 12.37 8.70
CA LEU A 247 15.90 12.02 7.91
C LEU A 247 16.28 11.81 6.45
N ARG A 248 15.73 10.76 5.84
CA ARG A 248 15.89 10.45 4.42
C ARG A 248 15.03 11.40 3.56
N PRO A 249 15.38 11.59 2.27
CA PRO A 249 14.52 12.33 1.35
C PRO A 249 13.07 11.80 1.36
N GLY A 250 12.10 12.71 1.43
CA GLY A 250 10.68 12.38 1.50
C GLY A 250 10.18 11.78 2.82
N GLU A 251 11.02 11.62 3.83
CA GLU A 251 10.64 11.05 5.12
C GLU A 251 10.04 12.12 6.04
N LYS A 252 8.82 11.88 6.55
CA LYS A 252 8.16 12.70 7.57
C LYS A 252 8.63 12.33 8.98
N LEU A 253 8.68 13.32 9.87
CA LEU A 253 8.87 13.08 11.31
C LEU A 253 7.64 12.40 11.93
N TYR A 254 6.45 12.84 11.51
CA TYR A 254 5.13 12.31 11.92
C TYR A 254 4.32 11.98 10.67
N GLU A 255 3.60 10.87 10.67
CA GLU A 255 2.66 10.51 9.58
C GLU A 255 1.23 10.90 9.95
N GLU A 256 0.51 11.44 8.99
CA GLU A 256 -0.90 11.81 9.11
C GLU A 256 -1.78 10.66 8.62
N ARG A 257 -2.92 10.43 9.28
CA ARG A 257 -3.87 9.37 8.89
C ARG A 257 -4.88 9.84 7.86
N LEU A 258 -5.30 11.09 7.96
CA LEU A 258 -6.36 11.67 7.13
C LEU A 258 -6.08 13.14 6.84
N MET A 259 -6.49 13.62 5.66
CA MET A 259 -6.50 15.05 5.34
C MET A 259 -7.69 15.74 6.04
N GLU A 260 -7.51 16.99 6.45
CA GLU A 260 -8.54 17.77 7.15
C GLU A 260 -9.83 17.91 6.32
N GLU A 261 -9.71 18.04 5.00
CA GLU A 261 -10.84 18.21 4.08
C GLU A 261 -11.71 16.95 3.97
N GLU A 262 -11.17 15.79 4.29
CA GLU A 262 -11.88 14.51 4.16
C GLU A 262 -12.87 14.28 5.30
N GLY A 263 -12.60 14.83 6.51
CA GLY A 263 -13.40 14.56 7.70
C GLY A 263 -13.46 13.07 8.03
N LEU A 264 -13.87 12.70 9.21
CA LEU A 264 -14.03 11.32 9.63
C LEU A 264 -15.47 11.02 9.97
N GLN A 265 -16.01 9.91 9.45
CA GLN A 265 -17.27 9.32 9.84
C GLN A 265 -17.02 7.98 10.51
N LYS A 266 -17.70 7.71 11.63
CA LYS A 266 -17.60 6.42 12.33
C LYS A 266 -18.31 5.33 11.55
N THR A 267 -17.79 4.11 11.63
CA THR A 267 -18.48 2.88 11.17
C THR A 267 -19.02 2.11 12.39
N ALA A 268 -19.61 0.95 12.13
CA ALA A 268 -20.00 0.02 13.19
C ALA A 268 -18.79 -0.60 13.94
N ASN A 269 -17.59 -0.52 13.35
CA ASN A 269 -16.34 -0.92 13.99
C ASN A 269 -15.53 0.32 14.37
N GLU A 270 -15.24 0.49 15.66
CA GLU A 270 -14.48 1.65 16.18
C GLU A 270 -13.07 1.77 15.58
N MET A 271 -12.47 0.67 15.12
CA MET A 271 -11.16 0.64 14.47
C MET A 271 -11.20 1.07 13.00
N ILE A 272 -12.40 1.33 12.42
CA ILE A 272 -12.58 1.67 11.01
C ILE A 272 -13.38 2.97 10.92
N SER A 273 -12.78 4.02 10.38
CA SER A 273 -13.45 5.27 10.04
C SER A 273 -13.51 5.44 8.53
N ILE A 274 -14.42 6.30 8.05
CA ILE A 274 -14.56 6.64 6.64
C ILE A 274 -14.19 8.12 6.48
N GLY A 275 -13.26 8.41 5.58
CA GLY A 275 -13.00 9.76 5.06
C GLY A 275 -14.02 10.14 4.00
N LYS A 276 -14.39 11.41 3.93
CA LYS A 276 -15.26 11.90 2.85
C LYS A 276 -14.49 11.85 1.52
N PRO A 277 -15.13 11.37 0.43
CA PRO A 277 -14.53 11.44 -0.89
C PRO A 277 -14.20 12.88 -1.27
N ILE A 278 -13.04 13.09 -1.90
CA ILE A 278 -12.66 14.39 -2.46
C ILE A 278 -13.28 14.52 -3.84
N SER A 279 -13.76 15.72 -4.16
CA SER A 279 -14.22 15.99 -5.53
C SER A 279 -13.05 15.91 -6.50
N VAL A 280 -13.15 15.00 -7.47
CA VAL A 280 -12.15 14.81 -8.53
C VAL A 280 -12.78 15.24 -9.85
N ASP A 281 -12.12 16.15 -10.58
CA ASP A 281 -12.43 16.40 -11.98
C ASP A 281 -11.93 15.21 -12.81
N GLU A 282 -12.86 14.36 -13.24
CA GLU A 282 -12.55 13.11 -13.93
C GLU A 282 -11.87 13.35 -15.28
N LYS A 283 -12.32 14.36 -16.03
CA LYS A 283 -11.74 14.69 -17.34
C LYS A 283 -10.27 15.08 -17.18
N TYR A 284 -10.01 16.04 -16.29
CA TYR A 284 -8.66 16.48 -15.97
C TYR A 284 -7.79 15.33 -15.45
N LEU A 285 -8.34 14.50 -14.56
CA LEU A 285 -7.64 13.32 -14.04
C LEU A 285 -7.19 12.38 -15.16
N PHE A 286 -8.11 11.98 -16.07
CA PHE A 286 -7.78 11.02 -17.12
C PHE A 286 -6.82 11.61 -18.17
N GLU A 287 -6.92 12.90 -18.48
CA GLU A 287 -5.97 13.59 -19.35
C GLU A 287 -4.55 13.56 -18.73
N LYS A 288 -4.43 13.90 -17.45
CA LYS A 288 -3.14 13.86 -16.73
C LYS A 288 -2.61 12.43 -16.53
N LEU A 289 -3.46 11.44 -16.29
CA LEU A 289 -3.04 10.04 -16.22
C LEU A 289 -2.44 9.55 -17.55
N GLN A 290 -2.99 10.00 -18.69
CA GLN A 290 -2.42 9.67 -20.01
C GLN A 290 -1.05 10.33 -20.19
N GLU A 291 -0.90 11.58 -19.80
CA GLU A 291 0.38 12.29 -19.83
C GLU A 291 1.42 11.58 -18.94
N LEU A 292 1.07 11.30 -17.68
CA LEU A 292 1.94 10.57 -16.76
C LEU A 292 2.36 9.20 -17.31
N TYR A 293 1.44 8.48 -17.98
CA TYR A 293 1.75 7.21 -18.60
C TYR A 293 2.81 7.35 -19.70
N VAL A 294 2.62 8.28 -20.63
CA VAL A 294 3.56 8.51 -21.75
C VAL A 294 4.92 8.94 -21.20
N GLU A 295 4.94 9.93 -20.33
CA GLU A 295 6.17 10.49 -19.79
C GLU A 295 6.94 9.49 -18.89
N ALA A 296 6.23 8.63 -18.15
CA ALA A 296 6.89 7.59 -17.38
C ALA A 296 7.62 6.58 -18.28
N TYR A 297 7.04 6.18 -19.40
CA TYR A 297 7.69 5.26 -20.35
C TYR A 297 8.78 5.95 -21.18
N ASN A 298 8.77 7.28 -21.31
CA ASN A 298 9.85 8.07 -21.88
C ASN A 298 11.00 8.36 -20.90
N GLU A 299 10.91 7.85 -19.65
CA GLU A 299 11.91 8.07 -18.58
C GLU A 299 12.19 9.56 -18.32
N THR A 300 11.14 10.37 -18.25
CA THR A 300 11.27 11.82 -18.01
C THR A 300 11.92 12.14 -16.68
N GLU A 301 12.75 13.18 -16.63
CA GLU A 301 13.33 13.73 -15.40
C GLU A 301 12.33 14.59 -14.61
N LYS A 302 11.21 14.98 -15.24
CA LYS A 302 10.17 15.86 -14.67
C LYS A 302 9.01 15.10 -14.01
N MET A 303 9.17 13.83 -13.71
CA MET A 303 8.07 13.01 -13.20
C MET A 303 7.50 13.51 -11.87
N LYS A 304 8.34 14.04 -10.98
CA LYS A 304 7.88 14.56 -9.69
C LYS A 304 7.01 15.82 -9.86
N GLU A 305 7.40 16.70 -10.79
CA GLU A 305 6.65 17.91 -11.12
C GLU A 305 5.28 17.54 -11.72
N LEU A 306 5.25 16.61 -12.68
CA LEU A 306 4.00 16.16 -13.30
C LEU A 306 3.06 15.51 -12.27
N VAL A 307 3.59 14.75 -11.33
CA VAL A 307 2.81 14.19 -10.21
C VAL A 307 2.33 15.29 -9.28
N HIS A 308 3.14 16.33 -9.02
CA HIS A 308 2.73 17.48 -8.21
C HIS A 308 1.59 18.27 -8.85
N GLU A 309 1.56 18.43 -10.17
CA GLU A 309 0.44 19.07 -10.87
C GLU A 309 -0.89 18.36 -10.60
N LEU A 310 -0.90 17.03 -10.57
CA LEU A 310 -2.10 16.25 -10.28
C LEU A 310 -2.40 16.15 -8.78
N VAL A 311 -1.38 16.20 -7.93
CA VAL A 311 -1.49 16.16 -6.45
C VAL A 311 -0.83 17.40 -5.88
N PRO A 312 -1.49 18.57 -5.84
CA PRO A 312 -0.88 19.82 -5.38
C PRO A 312 -0.43 19.79 -3.90
N THR A 313 -0.99 18.90 -3.11
CA THR A 313 -0.56 18.67 -1.71
C THR A 313 0.76 17.89 -1.60
N TYR A 314 1.28 17.32 -2.70
CA TYR A 314 2.59 16.68 -2.73
C TYR A 314 3.69 17.71 -2.64
N LYS A 315 4.50 17.64 -1.59
CA LYS A 315 5.65 18.52 -1.38
C LYS A 315 6.91 17.80 -1.88
N ILE A 316 7.44 18.26 -3.03
CA ILE A 316 8.67 17.72 -3.61
C ILE A 316 9.84 18.05 -2.67
N ASP A 317 10.56 17.02 -2.23
CA ASP A 317 11.76 17.22 -1.40
C ASP A 317 12.93 17.63 -2.30
N LYS A 318 13.49 18.82 -2.06
CA LYS A 318 14.63 19.35 -2.82
C LYS A 318 15.95 18.61 -2.60
N ARG A 319 15.97 17.68 -1.66
CA ARG A 319 17.13 16.82 -1.36
C ARG A 319 17.14 15.51 -2.15
N SER A 320 16.11 15.25 -2.93
CA SER A 320 15.92 14.01 -3.69
C SER A 320 16.10 14.23 -5.19
#